data_2d6b5ffaa80a0be9f453729b78733bcb
#
_entry.id   2d6b5ffaa80a0be9f453729b78733bcb
#
_cell.length_a   1.000
_cell.length_b   1.000
_cell.length_c   1.000
_cell.angle_alpha   90.00
_cell.angle_beta   90.00
_cell.angle_gamma   90.00
#
_symmetry.space_group_name_H-M   'P 1'
#
loop_
_entity.id
_entity.type
_entity.pdbx_description
1 polymer ?
#
loop_
_entity_poly.entity_id
_entity_poly.type
_entity_poly.pdbx_seq_one_letter_code
_entity_poly.pdbx_strand_id
1 'polypeptide(L)'
;MGLTNPNQEAASEYVASANISGPLAQRIKSQVHEPPDETEIHAAQREMYQVKNRYLKEKLDQVKGSVSGKTLRAVNLATQKGASCLLTVLPIRDMNFDLNKSEFRDAVKLRYDWDVPDMPFVCVCGDHFNVDHANVCKRRGFFYPMP
;
A
#
# COMPACT_ATOMS: atom_id res chain seq x y z
N MET A 1 0.67 -0.48 2.93
CA MET A 1 -0.35 -0.59 3.98
C MET A 1 -0.29 0.69 4.80
N GLY A 2 -1.31 1.54 4.71
CA GLY A 2 -1.46 2.63 5.66
C GLY A 2 -2.00 2.02 6.95
N LEU A 3 -1.30 2.21 8.05
CA LEU A 3 -1.86 1.92 9.36
C LEU A 3 -2.97 2.95 9.59
N THR A 4 -4.20 2.49 9.54
CA THR A 4 -5.35 3.34 9.82
C THR A 4 -5.41 3.63 11.32
N ASN A 5 -5.79 4.84 11.68
CA ASN A 5 -5.98 5.18 13.09
C ASN A 5 -7.29 4.55 13.59
N PRO A 6 -7.25 3.53 14.46
CA PRO A 6 -8.44 2.82 14.89
C PRO A 6 -9.48 3.74 15.56
N ASN A 7 -9.04 4.78 16.24
CA ASN A 7 -9.96 5.74 16.87
C ASN A 7 -10.74 6.57 15.86
N GLN A 8 -10.18 6.86 14.70
CA GLN A 8 -10.85 7.62 13.65
C GLN A 8 -11.78 6.74 12.80
N GLU A 9 -11.50 5.47 12.71
CA GLU A 9 -12.23 4.54 11.84
C GLU A 9 -13.22 3.65 12.59
N ALA A 10 -13.15 3.56 13.92
CA ALA A 10 -14.02 2.71 14.72
C ALA A 10 -15.52 2.93 14.43
N ALA A 11 -15.94 4.18 14.31
CA ALA A 11 -17.36 4.50 14.05
C ALA A 11 -17.79 4.02 12.65
N SER A 12 -16.98 4.23 11.63
CA SER A 12 -17.28 3.81 10.25
C SER A 12 -17.25 2.29 10.08
N GLU A 13 -16.30 1.62 10.72
CA GLU A 13 -16.21 0.15 10.71
C GLU A 13 -17.37 -0.49 11.49
N TYR A 14 -17.82 0.13 12.58
CA TYR A 14 -19.00 -0.30 13.32
C TYR A 14 -20.27 -0.20 12.44
N VAL A 15 -20.49 0.94 11.78
CA VAL A 15 -21.62 1.13 10.86
C VAL A 15 -21.57 0.13 9.72
N ALA A 16 -20.39 -0.10 9.14
CA ALA A 16 -20.21 -1.09 8.07
C ALA A 16 -20.57 -2.51 8.53
N SER A 17 -20.08 -2.89 9.70
CA SER A 17 -20.40 -4.19 10.30
C SER A 17 -21.90 -4.34 10.61
N ALA A 18 -22.51 -3.30 11.17
CA ALA A 18 -23.95 -3.29 11.46
C ALA A 18 -24.80 -3.43 10.19
N ASN A 19 -24.44 -2.76 9.10
CA ASN A 19 -25.14 -2.84 7.82
C ASN A 19 -25.00 -4.22 7.18
N ILE A 20 -23.83 -4.85 7.23
CA ILE A 20 -23.62 -6.20 6.69
C ILE A 20 -24.37 -7.25 7.49
N SER A 21 -24.38 -7.13 8.82
CA SER A 21 -25.09 -8.06 9.71
C SER A 21 -26.60 -7.76 9.85
N GLY A 22 -27.05 -6.59 9.42
CA GLY A 22 -28.43 -6.11 9.55
C GLY A 22 -29.48 -7.09 9.04
N PRO A 23 -29.38 -7.63 7.81
CA PRO A 23 -30.36 -8.60 7.29
C PRO A 23 -30.50 -9.83 8.20
N LEU A 24 -29.40 -10.36 8.71
CA LEU A 24 -29.42 -11.49 9.63
C LEU A 24 -30.04 -11.11 10.99
N ALA A 25 -29.64 -9.97 11.55
CA ALA A 25 -30.17 -9.47 12.81
C ALA A 25 -31.69 -9.23 12.74
N GLN A 26 -32.17 -8.71 11.62
CA GLN A 26 -33.59 -8.48 11.38
C GLN A 26 -34.37 -9.80 11.34
N ARG A 27 -33.86 -10.83 10.68
CA ARG A 27 -34.50 -12.15 10.60
C ARG A 27 -34.55 -12.85 11.97
N ILE A 28 -33.44 -12.75 12.73
CA ILE A 28 -33.41 -13.25 14.12
C ILE A 28 -34.48 -12.56 14.97
N LYS A 29 -34.59 -11.23 14.88
CA LYS A 29 -35.58 -10.45 15.61
C LYS A 29 -37.01 -10.81 15.22
N SER A 30 -37.24 -11.08 13.93
CA SER A 30 -38.57 -11.49 13.40
C SER A 30 -38.86 -12.98 13.57
N GLN A 31 -37.94 -13.75 14.16
CA GLN A 31 -38.02 -15.21 14.31
C GLN A 31 -38.23 -15.96 12.98
N VAL A 32 -37.68 -15.41 11.90
CA VAL A 32 -37.66 -16.05 10.59
C VAL A 32 -36.44 -16.98 10.55
N HIS A 33 -36.68 -18.25 10.38
CA HIS A 33 -35.64 -19.29 10.42
C HIS A 33 -34.86 -19.44 9.10
N GLU A 34 -35.32 -18.81 8.04
CA GLU A 34 -34.58 -18.82 6.76
C GLU A 34 -33.38 -17.85 6.81
N PRO A 35 -32.19 -18.28 6.35
CA PRO A 35 -31.04 -17.39 6.26
C PRO A 35 -31.32 -16.26 5.28
N PRO A 36 -30.66 -15.08 5.40
CA PRO A 36 -30.74 -14.03 4.38
C PRO A 36 -30.24 -14.57 3.05
N ASP A 37 -30.79 -14.04 1.97
CA ASP A 37 -30.30 -14.36 0.63
C ASP A 37 -28.87 -13.88 0.47
N GLU A 38 -28.02 -14.73 -0.11
CA GLU A 38 -26.62 -14.37 -0.40
C GLU A 38 -26.52 -13.11 -1.25
N THR A 39 -27.50 -12.87 -2.13
CA THR A 39 -27.54 -11.67 -2.96
C THR A 39 -27.70 -10.39 -2.14
N GLU A 40 -28.50 -10.41 -1.05
CA GLU A 40 -28.67 -9.29 -0.12
C GLU A 40 -27.38 -9.00 0.62
N ILE A 41 -26.71 -10.05 1.12
CA ILE A 41 -25.42 -9.91 1.84
C ILE A 41 -24.35 -9.35 0.90
N HIS A 42 -24.23 -9.89 -0.29
CA HIS A 42 -23.27 -9.41 -1.29
C HIS A 42 -23.58 -8.00 -1.79
N ALA A 43 -24.83 -7.58 -1.83
CA ALA A 43 -25.20 -6.20 -2.15
C ALA A 43 -24.73 -5.24 -1.04
N ALA A 44 -25.01 -5.56 0.22
CA ALA A 44 -24.57 -4.77 1.36
C ALA A 44 -23.02 -4.69 1.44
N GLN A 45 -22.34 -5.79 1.22
CA GLN A 45 -20.88 -5.82 1.19
C GLN A 45 -20.30 -4.94 0.07
N ARG A 46 -20.87 -4.99 -1.14
CA ARG A 46 -20.44 -4.15 -2.27
C ARG A 46 -20.66 -2.68 -2.00
N GLU A 47 -21.81 -2.31 -1.44
CA GLU A 47 -22.11 -0.93 -1.08
C GLU A 47 -21.10 -0.41 -0.05
N MET A 48 -20.86 -1.16 1.02
CA MET A 48 -19.89 -0.77 2.05
C MET A 48 -18.46 -0.67 1.50
N TYR A 49 -18.08 -1.57 0.60
CA TYR A 49 -16.78 -1.50 -0.07
C TYR A 49 -16.64 -0.22 -0.93
N GLN A 50 -17.70 0.18 -1.63
CA GLN A 50 -17.70 1.43 -2.42
C GLN A 50 -17.60 2.66 -1.52
N VAL A 51 -18.33 2.69 -0.40
CA VAL A 51 -18.28 3.78 0.59
C VAL A 51 -16.86 3.89 1.16
N LYS A 52 -16.28 2.76 1.59
CA LYS A 52 -14.92 2.72 2.14
C LYS A 52 -13.87 3.20 1.12
N ASN A 53 -13.97 2.76 -0.13
CA ASN A 53 -13.05 3.18 -1.19
C ASN A 53 -13.15 4.68 -1.49
N ARG A 54 -14.37 5.24 -1.50
CA ARG A 54 -14.57 6.68 -1.68
C ARG A 54 -13.91 7.46 -0.55
N TYR A 55 -14.15 7.08 0.68
CA TYR A 55 -13.56 7.69 1.86
C TYR A 55 -12.02 7.64 1.85
N LEU A 56 -11.44 6.48 1.53
CA LEU A 56 -9.98 6.32 1.43
C LEU A 56 -9.39 7.19 0.31
N LYS A 57 -10.10 7.32 -0.82
CA LYS A 57 -9.69 8.18 -1.92
C LYS A 57 -9.70 9.65 -1.50
N GLU A 58 -10.78 10.11 -0.87
CA GLU A 58 -10.87 11.48 -0.36
C GLU A 58 -9.77 11.80 0.64
N LYS A 59 -9.50 10.89 1.59
CA LYS A 59 -8.37 11.04 2.52
C LYS A 59 -7.02 11.11 1.80
N LEU A 60 -6.80 10.26 0.81
CA LEU A 60 -5.56 10.30 0.03
C LEU A 60 -5.40 11.62 -0.71
N ASP A 61 -6.48 12.12 -1.31
CA ASP A 61 -6.47 13.40 -2.03
C ASP A 61 -6.22 14.57 -1.07
N GLN A 62 -6.76 14.54 0.16
CA GLN A 62 -6.45 15.51 1.21
C GLN A 62 -4.97 15.48 1.59
N VAL A 63 -4.40 14.28 1.80
CA VAL A 63 -2.95 14.13 2.10
C VAL A 63 -2.12 14.67 0.95
N LYS A 64 -2.44 14.33 -0.30
CA LYS A 64 -1.73 14.84 -1.48
C LYS A 64 -1.81 16.36 -1.61
N GLY A 65 -2.93 16.95 -1.24
CA GLY A 65 -3.10 18.40 -1.23
C GLY A 65 -2.35 19.13 -0.11
N SER A 66 -2.06 18.42 0.99
CA SER A 66 -1.35 19.00 2.16
C SER A 66 0.17 18.88 2.08
N VAL A 67 0.70 18.08 1.16
CA VAL A 67 2.15 17.83 1.02
C VAL A 67 2.65 18.30 -0.34
N SER A 68 3.94 18.59 -0.43
CA SER A 68 4.57 19.06 -1.67
C SER A 68 5.95 18.44 -1.90
N GLY A 69 6.52 18.66 -3.06
CA GLY A 69 7.89 18.30 -3.41
C GLY A 69 8.18 16.81 -3.22
N LYS A 70 9.24 16.49 -2.50
CA LYS A 70 9.73 15.13 -2.27
C LYS A 70 8.70 14.24 -1.59
N THR A 71 7.96 14.77 -0.60
CA THR A 71 6.93 14.03 0.12
C THR A 71 5.76 13.65 -0.78
N LEU A 72 5.29 14.56 -1.63
CA LEU A 72 4.23 14.28 -2.61
C LEU A 72 4.67 13.19 -3.60
N ARG A 73 5.93 13.26 -4.07
CA ARG A 73 6.51 12.20 -4.92
C ARG A 73 6.50 10.85 -4.21
N ALA A 74 6.93 10.78 -2.95
CA ALA A 74 6.94 9.55 -2.15
C ALA A 74 5.53 8.97 -1.98
N VAL A 75 4.52 9.80 -1.70
CA VAL A 75 3.12 9.38 -1.60
C VAL A 75 2.63 8.82 -2.94
N ASN A 76 2.93 9.49 -4.04
CA ASN A 76 2.52 9.03 -5.38
C ASN A 76 3.18 7.69 -5.74
N LEU A 77 4.47 7.51 -5.48
CA LEU A 77 5.19 6.25 -5.68
C LEU A 77 4.59 5.13 -4.82
N ALA A 78 4.31 5.42 -3.54
CA ALA A 78 3.74 4.44 -2.62
C ALA A 78 2.32 3.98 -2.98
N THR A 79 1.56 4.81 -3.70
CA THR A 79 0.18 4.51 -4.14
C THR A 79 0.09 3.83 -5.51
N GLN A 80 1.20 3.69 -6.23
CA GLN A 80 1.21 3.00 -7.52
C GLN A 80 0.86 1.51 -7.38
N LYS A 81 0.21 0.97 -8.42
CA LYS A 81 -0.09 -0.46 -8.47
C LYS A 81 1.20 -1.28 -8.37
N GLY A 82 1.25 -2.22 -7.46
CA GLY A 82 2.42 -3.08 -7.24
C GLY A 82 3.49 -2.48 -6.32
N ALA A 83 3.43 -1.20 -5.96
CA ALA A 83 4.41 -0.58 -5.08
C ALA A 83 4.53 -1.24 -3.69
N SER A 84 3.49 -1.97 -3.26
CA SER A 84 3.48 -2.71 -1.99
C SER A 84 3.96 -4.15 -2.12
N CYS A 85 4.24 -4.66 -3.31
CA CYS A 85 4.63 -6.05 -3.52
C CYS A 85 5.80 -6.46 -2.62
N LEU A 86 6.80 -5.59 -2.47
CA LEU A 86 7.93 -5.79 -1.57
C LEU A 86 7.53 -6.11 -0.12
N LEU A 87 6.42 -5.51 0.38
CA LEU A 87 5.94 -5.68 1.75
C LEU A 87 4.90 -6.80 1.88
N THR A 88 4.36 -7.29 0.79
CA THR A 88 3.26 -8.25 0.75
C THR A 88 3.65 -9.60 0.17
N VAL A 89 4.79 -9.69 -0.50
CA VAL A 89 5.34 -10.96 -0.99
C VAL A 89 5.84 -11.78 0.20
N LEU A 90 5.48 -13.05 0.23
CA LEU A 90 6.02 -13.98 1.21
C LEU A 90 7.53 -14.16 1.00
N PRO A 91 8.34 -14.16 2.06
CA PRO A 91 9.78 -14.39 1.98
C PRO A 91 10.05 -15.88 1.73
N ILE A 92 9.98 -16.31 0.48
CA ILE A 92 10.22 -17.69 0.06
C ILE A 92 11.70 -17.83 -0.27
N ARG A 93 12.45 -18.45 0.61
CA ARG A 93 13.91 -18.64 0.48
C ARG A 93 14.31 -19.41 -0.77
N ASP A 94 13.57 -20.46 -1.10
CA ASP A 94 13.86 -21.31 -2.27
C ASP A 94 13.75 -20.56 -3.60
N MET A 95 13.08 -19.41 -3.59
CA MET A 95 12.93 -18.52 -4.75
C MET A 95 13.78 -17.24 -4.64
N ASN A 96 14.62 -17.11 -3.63
CA ASN A 96 15.39 -15.90 -3.31
C ASN A 96 14.53 -14.65 -3.16
N PHE A 97 13.32 -14.78 -2.60
CA PHE A 97 12.45 -13.65 -2.27
C PHE A 97 12.62 -13.14 -0.85
N ASP A 98 13.56 -13.70 -0.11
CA ASP A 98 13.96 -13.22 1.21
C ASP A 98 14.97 -12.09 1.05
N LEU A 99 14.62 -10.93 1.54
CA LEU A 99 15.51 -9.78 1.64
C LEU A 99 16.27 -9.84 2.96
N ASN A 100 17.55 -9.61 2.93
CA ASN A 100 18.30 -9.39 4.16
C ASN A 100 17.93 -8.02 4.77
N LYS A 101 18.37 -7.76 6.00
CA LYS A 101 18.02 -6.54 6.74
C LYS A 101 18.40 -5.25 5.99
N SER A 102 19.55 -5.22 5.32
CA SER A 102 20.01 -4.06 4.56
C SER A 102 19.21 -3.87 3.28
N GLU A 103 18.97 -4.93 2.52
CA GLU A 103 18.16 -4.90 1.31
C GLU A 103 16.73 -4.44 1.60
N PHE A 104 16.10 -4.97 2.66
CA PHE A 104 14.78 -4.54 3.08
C PHE A 104 14.75 -3.05 3.46
N ARG A 105 15.72 -2.59 4.25
CA ARG A 105 15.86 -1.18 4.63
C ARG A 105 16.01 -0.29 3.41
N ASP A 106 16.86 -0.66 2.49
CA ASP A 106 17.14 0.14 1.29
C ASP A 106 15.95 0.14 0.34
N ALA A 107 15.26 -0.99 0.18
CA ALA A 107 14.01 -1.06 -0.56
C ALA A 107 12.89 -0.17 0.04
N VAL A 108 12.78 -0.11 1.37
CA VAL A 108 11.85 0.81 2.05
C VAL A 108 12.25 2.27 1.81
N LYS A 109 13.54 2.60 1.88
CA LYS A 109 14.03 3.95 1.59
C LYS A 109 13.71 4.37 0.16
N LEU A 110 13.99 3.52 -0.81
CA LEU A 110 13.67 3.76 -2.21
C LEU A 110 12.16 3.98 -2.42
N ARG A 111 11.33 3.18 -1.76
CA ARG A 111 9.86 3.31 -1.84
C ARG A 111 9.36 4.68 -1.39
N TYR A 112 9.94 5.22 -0.31
CA TYR A 112 9.51 6.48 0.27
C TYR A 112 10.36 7.68 -0.17
N ASP A 113 11.22 7.49 -1.17
CA ASP A 113 12.14 8.51 -1.68
C ASP A 113 13.02 9.12 -0.56
N TRP A 114 13.44 8.28 0.38
CA TRP A 114 14.35 8.65 1.45
C TRP A 114 15.80 8.56 0.97
N ASP A 115 16.67 9.32 1.62
CA ASP A 115 18.08 9.29 1.27
C ASP A 115 18.70 7.94 1.61
N VAL A 116 19.33 7.33 0.61
CA VAL A 116 20.12 6.12 0.77
C VAL A 116 21.56 6.55 1.07
N PRO A 117 22.13 6.22 2.25
CA PRO A 117 23.50 6.56 2.55
C PRO A 117 24.44 5.84 1.59
N ASP A 118 25.62 6.41 1.42
CA ASP A 118 26.73 5.83 0.66
C ASP A 118 26.44 5.64 -0.85
N MET A 119 25.46 6.35 -1.41
CA MET A 119 25.29 6.39 -2.85
C MET A 119 26.43 7.16 -3.52
N PRO A 120 27.04 6.62 -4.59
CA PRO A 120 28.07 7.33 -5.33
C PRO A 120 27.49 8.61 -5.96
N PHE A 121 28.26 9.70 -6.01
CA PHE A 121 27.84 10.94 -6.67
C PHE A 121 27.82 10.81 -8.19
N VAL A 122 28.68 9.97 -8.74
CA VAL A 122 28.87 9.82 -10.18
C VAL A 122 28.70 8.37 -10.56
N CYS A 123 27.94 8.12 -11.62
CA CYS A 123 27.79 6.80 -12.22
C CYS A 123 29.00 6.46 -13.07
N VAL A 124 29.23 5.15 -13.33
CA VAL A 124 30.26 4.69 -14.31
C VAL A 124 30.06 5.24 -15.73
N CYS A 125 28.89 5.78 -16.05
CA CYS A 125 28.68 6.48 -17.33
C CYS A 125 29.16 7.93 -17.33
N GLY A 126 29.53 8.49 -16.16
CA GLY A 126 29.96 9.87 -16.00
C GLY A 126 28.86 10.84 -15.52
N ASP A 127 27.61 10.41 -15.54
CA ASP A 127 26.48 11.26 -15.13
C ASP A 127 26.29 11.27 -13.60
N HIS A 128 25.55 12.27 -13.09
CA HIS A 128 25.17 12.31 -11.71
C HIS A 128 24.32 11.08 -11.33
N PHE A 129 24.74 10.37 -10.29
CA PHE A 129 24.05 9.16 -9.84
C PHE A 129 22.87 9.53 -8.95
N ASN A 130 21.71 9.00 -9.25
CA ASN A 130 20.52 8.99 -8.43
C ASN A 130 19.69 7.74 -8.73
N VAL A 131 18.62 7.51 -7.96
CA VAL A 131 17.77 6.31 -8.12
C VAL A 131 17.16 6.22 -9.52
N ASP A 132 16.71 7.35 -10.08
CA ASP A 132 16.11 7.38 -11.42
C ASP A 132 17.17 7.05 -12.47
N HIS A 133 18.38 7.63 -12.33
CA HIS A 133 19.51 7.31 -13.21
C HIS A 133 19.90 5.82 -13.14
N ALA A 134 19.91 5.23 -11.95
CA ALA A 134 20.21 3.81 -11.78
C ALA A 134 19.28 2.90 -12.59
N ASN A 135 18.00 3.27 -12.69
CA ASN A 135 16.98 2.51 -13.41
C ASN A 135 17.08 2.66 -14.95
N VAL A 136 17.62 3.78 -15.44
CA VAL A 136 17.65 4.10 -16.87
C VAL A 136 19.06 4.11 -17.47
N CYS A 137 20.10 3.89 -16.65
CA CYS A 137 21.48 3.93 -17.09
C CYS A 137 21.80 2.83 -18.12
N LYS A 138 22.24 3.24 -19.30
CA LYS A 138 22.60 2.34 -20.41
C LYS A 138 23.77 1.40 -20.08
N ARG A 139 24.63 1.79 -19.15
CA ARG A 139 25.80 0.99 -18.71
C ARG A 139 25.48 0.07 -17.53
N ARG A 140 24.19 -0.12 -17.15
CA ARG A 140 23.71 -0.95 -16.03
C ARG A 140 24.53 -0.70 -14.76
N GLY A 141 24.18 0.37 -14.04
CA GLY A 141 24.94 0.94 -12.92
C GLY A 141 25.12 0.11 -11.65
N PHE A 142 24.93 -1.19 -11.66
CA PHE A 142 25.24 -2.09 -10.54
C PHE A 142 26.27 -3.14 -10.95
N PHE A 143 27.48 -2.71 -11.24
CA PHE A 143 28.64 -3.58 -11.06
C PHE A 143 29.30 -3.19 -9.73
N TYR A 144 28.93 -3.86 -8.66
CA TYR A 144 29.87 -4.07 -7.57
C TYR A 144 30.94 -5.01 -8.12
N PRO A 145 32.22 -4.61 -8.15
CA PRO A 145 33.27 -5.59 -8.26
C PRO A 145 33.21 -6.42 -6.99
N MET A 146 32.79 -7.66 -7.10
CA MET A 146 32.96 -8.61 -6.01
C MET A 146 34.46 -8.77 -5.76
N PRO A 147 34.91 -8.74 -4.50
CA PRO A 147 36.28 -9.02 -4.14
C PRO A 147 36.70 -10.45 -4.47
#